data_313cf9027ae1172e6a3543ae8e7e9bc9
#
_entry.id   313cf9027ae1172e6a3543ae8e7e9bc9
#
_cell.length_a   1.000
_cell.length_b   1.000
_cell.length_c   1.000
_cell.angle_alpha   90.00
_cell.angle_beta   90.00
_cell.angle_gamma   90.00
#
_symmetry.space_group_name_H-M   'P 1'
#
loop_
_entity.id
_entity.type
_entity.pdbx_description
1 polymer ?
#
loop_
_entity_poly.entity_id
_entity_poly.type
_entity_poly.pdbx_seq_one_letter_code
_entity_poly.pdbx_strand_id
1 'polypeptide(L)'
;MGVGIHGEPGRRRIPLASAHDMVGEMVKAILTDLAPKRGDETILFVNGFGATPLMELYLLYHEARRVLVGAGITPVRSLVGSYVTSLDMAGASITVSLLEGDATRYWDAPVHTAALRWGV
;
A
#
# COMPACT_ATOMS: atom_id res chain seq x y z
N MET A 1 1.14 -9.33 -11.45
CA MET A 1 1.44 -8.15 -10.61
C MET A 1 1.32 -6.87 -11.41
N GLY A 2 0.91 -5.78 -10.77
CA GLY A 2 0.78 -4.47 -11.38
C GLY A 2 -0.39 -4.33 -12.36
N VAL A 3 -1.39 -5.19 -12.27
CA VAL A 3 -2.60 -5.10 -13.10
C VAL A 3 -3.49 -3.97 -12.59
N GLY A 4 -4.07 -3.19 -13.53
CA GLY A 4 -5.04 -2.16 -13.20
C GLY A 4 -6.44 -2.73 -12.96
N ILE A 5 -7.24 -2.02 -12.16
CA ILE A 5 -8.62 -2.43 -11.80
C ILE A 5 -9.59 -2.32 -12.96
N HIS A 6 -9.23 -1.61 -14.03
CA HIS A 6 -9.99 -1.51 -15.27
C HIS A 6 -9.43 -2.39 -16.40
N GLY A 7 -8.60 -3.40 -16.07
CA GLY A 7 -8.04 -4.34 -17.02
C GLY A 7 -6.76 -3.87 -17.72
N GLU A 8 -6.12 -2.83 -17.22
CA GLU A 8 -4.82 -2.41 -17.71
C GLU A 8 -3.80 -3.55 -17.53
N PRO A 9 -2.94 -3.81 -18.53
CA PRO A 9 -1.98 -4.90 -18.45
C PRO A 9 -1.01 -4.69 -17.28
N GLY A 10 -0.79 -5.75 -16.51
CA GLY A 10 0.20 -5.74 -15.43
C GLY A 10 1.63 -5.85 -15.96
N ARG A 11 2.59 -5.67 -15.07
CA ARG A 11 4.02 -5.82 -15.38
C ARG A 11 4.38 -7.25 -15.79
N ARG A 12 3.87 -8.22 -15.04
CA ARG A 12 4.06 -9.65 -15.35
C ARG A 12 3.11 -10.55 -14.55
N ARG A 13 2.86 -11.73 -15.06
CA ARG A 13 2.21 -12.82 -14.32
C ARG A 13 3.30 -13.63 -13.63
N ILE A 14 3.10 -13.96 -12.35
CA ILE A 14 3.98 -14.83 -11.57
C ILE A 14 3.17 -15.97 -10.98
N PRO A 15 3.77 -17.13 -10.69
CA PRO A 15 3.14 -18.17 -9.88
C PRO A 15 2.76 -17.64 -8.51
N LEU A 16 1.81 -18.32 -7.86
CA LEU A 16 1.50 -18.04 -6.46
C LEU A 16 2.76 -18.26 -5.61
N ALA A 17 3.07 -17.28 -4.77
CA ALA A 17 4.23 -17.28 -3.90
C ALA A 17 3.83 -16.84 -2.49
N SER A 18 4.77 -16.88 -1.55
CA SER A 18 4.54 -16.37 -0.19
C SER A 18 4.25 -14.87 -0.20
N ALA A 19 3.53 -14.38 0.82
CA ALA A 19 3.33 -12.95 1.00
C ALA A 19 4.67 -12.20 1.08
N HIS A 20 5.65 -12.80 1.76
CA HIS A 20 7.02 -12.28 1.85
C HIS A 20 7.65 -12.01 0.47
N ASP A 21 7.60 -13.00 -0.42
CA ASP A 21 8.24 -12.89 -1.74
C ASP A 21 7.48 -11.93 -2.65
N MET A 22 6.14 -12.05 -2.69
CA MET A 22 5.30 -11.18 -3.52
C MET A 22 5.40 -9.72 -3.11
N VAL A 23 5.27 -9.42 -1.82
CA VAL A 23 5.37 -8.05 -1.31
C VAL A 23 6.79 -7.51 -1.46
N GLY A 24 7.80 -8.34 -1.21
CA GLY A 24 9.19 -7.96 -1.41
C GLY A 24 9.46 -7.49 -2.84
N GLU A 25 8.91 -8.20 -3.83
CA GLU A 25 9.03 -7.82 -5.24
C GLU A 25 8.23 -6.54 -5.57
N MET A 26 6.99 -6.43 -5.07
CA MET A 26 6.16 -5.24 -5.27
C MET A 26 6.81 -3.98 -4.70
N VAL A 27 7.27 -4.03 -3.46
CA VAL A 27 7.88 -2.87 -2.78
C VAL A 27 9.22 -2.50 -3.42
N LYS A 28 10.04 -3.48 -3.83
CA LYS A 28 11.27 -3.20 -4.58
C LYS A 28 10.99 -2.46 -5.90
N ALA A 29 9.95 -2.87 -6.62
CA ALA A 29 9.54 -2.18 -7.84
C ALA A 29 9.11 -0.73 -7.57
N ILE A 30 8.33 -0.50 -6.51
CA ILE A 30 7.90 0.84 -6.07
C ILE A 30 9.12 1.68 -5.69
N LEU A 31 10.04 1.15 -4.88
CA LEU A 31 11.24 1.88 -4.45
C LEU A 31 12.15 2.24 -5.62
N THR A 32 12.25 1.38 -6.62
CA THR A 32 13.04 1.65 -7.83
C THR A 32 12.46 2.83 -8.61
N ASP A 33 11.14 2.91 -8.72
CA ASP A 33 10.46 3.97 -9.46
C ASP A 33 10.41 5.29 -8.66
N LEU A 34 10.02 5.21 -7.38
CA LEU A 34 9.88 6.36 -6.49
C LEU A 34 11.24 6.98 -6.12
N ALA A 35 12.29 6.15 -6.05
CA ALA A 35 13.66 6.53 -5.68
C ALA A 35 13.76 7.38 -4.40
N PRO A 36 13.14 6.98 -3.27
CA PRO A 36 13.18 7.74 -2.04
C PRO A 36 14.60 7.75 -1.46
N LYS A 37 14.90 8.78 -0.69
CA LYS A 37 16.16 8.88 0.04
C LYS A 37 16.05 8.18 1.39
N ARG A 38 17.18 7.68 1.88
CA ARG A 38 17.24 7.14 3.24
C ARG A 38 16.82 8.20 4.26
N GLY A 39 15.90 7.81 5.14
CA GLY A 39 15.30 8.71 6.14
C GLY A 39 14.00 9.37 5.69
N ASP A 40 13.62 9.24 4.43
CA ASP A 40 12.35 9.80 3.97
C ASP A 40 11.16 9.17 4.73
N GLU A 41 10.22 10.03 5.08
CA GLU A 41 8.95 9.64 5.70
C GLU A 41 7.90 9.38 4.63
N THR A 42 7.08 8.36 4.86
CA THR A 42 6.07 7.92 3.89
C THR A 42 4.74 7.60 4.54
N ILE A 43 3.70 7.59 3.72
CA ILE A 43 2.44 6.89 3.99
C ILE A 43 2.51 5.53 3.30
N LEU A 44 2.15 4.47 4.03
CA LEU A 44 1.96 3.13 3.48
C LEU A 44 0.47 2.80 3.47
N PHE A 45 -0.09 2.66 2.28
CA PHE A 45 -1.48 2.29 2.09
C PHE A 45 -1.59 0.89 1.49
N VAL A 46 -2.33 0.00 2.16
CA VAL A 46 -2.65 -1.36 1.67
C VAL A 46 -4.16 -1.45 1.49
N ASN A 47 -4.58 -1.59 0.25
CA ASN A 47 -5.99 -1.60 -0.14
C ASN A 47 -6.40 -2.94 -0.72
N GLY A 48 -7.50 -3.51 -0.22
CA GLY A 48 -8.10 -4.73 -0.74
C GLY A 48 -9.15 -4.45 -1.81
N PHE A 49 -9.32 -5.41 -2.74
CA PHE A 49 -10.27 -5.30 -3.85
C PHE A 49 -11.61 -6.03 -3.58
N GLY A 50 -11.93 -6.28 -2.31
CA GLY A 50 -13.21 -6.82 -1.87
C GLY A 50 -13.15 -8.27 -1.41
N ALA A 51 -12.45 -9.16 -2.09
CA ALA A 51 -12.38 -10.58 -1.73
C ALA A 51 -11.15 -10.96 -0.89
N THR A 52 -10.26 -10.02 -0.57
CA THR A 52 -9.11 -10.29 0.30
C THR A 52 -9.46 -9.96 1.76
N PRO A 53 -9.40 -10.93 2.68
CA PRO A 53 -9.70 -10.70 4.09
C PRO A 53 -8.79 -9.65 4.72
N LEU A 54 -9.33 -8.91 5.71
CA LEU A 54 -8.59 -7.86 6.41
C LEU A 54 -7.31 -8.40 7.07
N MET A 55 -7.34 -9.62 7.60
CA MET A 55 -6.17 -10.26 8.19
C MET A 55 -5.03 -10.43 7.17
N GLU A 56 -5.34 -10.78 5.92
CA GLU A 56 -4.34 -10.88 4.85
C GLU A 56 -3.81 -9.52 4.46
N LEU A 57 -4.64 -8.48 4.45
CA LEU A 57 -4.19 -7.11 4.20
C LEU A 57 -3.19 -6.63 5.25
N TYR A 58 -3.40 -6.97 6.53
CA TYR A 58 -2.45 -6.66 7.59
C TYR A 58 -1.15 -7.47 7.48
N LEU A 59 -1.20 -8.71 6.97
CA LEU A 59 0.00 -9.48 6.64
C LEU A 59 0.81 -8.79 5.54
N LEU A 60 0.15 -8.35 4.48
CA LEU A 60 0.80 -7.60 3.38
C LEU A 60 1.40 -6.28 3.90
N TYR A 61 0.68 -5.57 4.77
CA TYR A 61 1.17 -4.37 5.44
C TYR A 61 2.45 -4.64 6.26
N HIS A 62 2.44 -5.70 7.06
CA HIS A 62 3.61 -6.08 7.87
C HIS A 62 4.84 -6.31 6.98
N GLU A 63 4.69 -7.09 5.92
CA GLU A 63 5.78 -7.38 5.00
C GLU A 63 6.26 -6.13 4.24
N ALA A 64 5.35 -5.29 3.78
CA ALA A 64 5.69 -4.04 3.10
C ALA A 64 6.46 -3.10 4.02
N ARG A 65 5.97 -2.92 5.25
CA ARG A 65 6.64 -2.09 6.27
C ARG A 65 8.04 -2.61 6.57
N ARG A 66 8.20 -3.91 6.71
CA ARG A 66 9.51 -4.54 6.96
C ARG A 66 10.51 -4.23 5.85
N VAL A 67 10.09 -4.31 4.59
CA VAL A 67 10.97 -4.01 3.43
C VAL A 67 11.33 -2.52 3.40
N LEU A 68 10.35 -1.62 3.63
CA LEU A 68 10.60 -0.17 3.67
C LEU A 68 11.59 0.21 4.77
N VAL A 69 11.35 -0.26 5.99
CA VAL A 69 12.25 0.01 7.13
C VAL A 69 13.65 -0.54 6.87
N GLY A 70 13.77 -1.74 6.31
CA GLY A 70 15.05 -2.32 5.90
C GLY A 70 15.79 -1.49 4.85
N ALA A 71 15.07 -0.77 4.01
CA ALA A 71 15.63 0.18 3.04
C ALA A 71 15.92 1.57 3.63
N GLY A 72 15.64 1.79 4.91
CA GLY A 72 15.82 3.08 5.59
C GLY A 72 14.70 4.08 5.35
N ILE A 73 13.54 3.63 4.88
CA ILE A 73 12.35 4.45 4.65
C ILE A 73 11.39 4.28 5.83
N THR A 74 10.81 5.37 6.33
CA THR A 74 10.00 5.35 7.53
C THR A 74 8.51 5.55 7.21
N PRO A 75 7.68 4.50 7.24
CA PRO A 75 6.23 4.66 7.12
C PRO A 75 5.67 5.20 8.45
N VAL A 76 5.42 6.51 8.50
CA VAL A 76 4.95 7.22 9.70
C VAL A 76 3.42 7.28 9.77
N ARG A 77 2.75 7.06 8.65
CA ARG A 77 1.28 6.94 8.57
C ARG A 77 0.92 5.74 7.71
N SER A 78 -0.24 5.17 7.98
CA SER A 78 -0.71 4.02 7.21
C SER A 78 -2.24 3.96 7.17
N LEU A 79 -2.73 3.27 6.15
CA LEU A 79 -4.14 2.92 6.01
C LEU A 79 -4.22 1.48 5.48
N VAL A 80 -5.01 0.64 6.12
CA VAL A 80 -5.21 -0.76 5.72
C VAL A 80 -6.70 -1.05 5.68
N GLY A 81 -7.21 -1.50 4.55
CA GLY A 81 -8.63 -1.83 4.40
C GLY A 81 -9.05 -1.87 2.93
N SER A 82 -10.34 -2.04 2.70
CA SER A 82 -10.94 -2.06 1.36
C SER A 82 -11.65 -0.73 1.10
N TYR A 83 -10.93 0.23 0.55
CA TYR A 83 -11.42 1.60 0.31
C TYR A 83 -11.72 1.87 -1.17
N VAL A 84 -10.86 1.38 -2.06
CA VAL A 84 -11.08 1.42 -3.50
C VAL A 84 -11.10 -0.02 -3.97
N THR A 85 -12.29 -0.53 -4.25
CA THR A 85 -12.50 -1.96 -4.50
C THR A 85 -12.92 -2.25 -5.93
N SER A 86 -12.81 -3.50 -6.31
CA SER A 86 -13.44 -4.08 -7.49
C SER A 86 -14.65 -4.92 -7.09
N LEU A 87 -15.33 -5.53 -8.04
CA LEU A 87 -16.41 -6.46 -7.76
C LEU A 87 -15.84 -7.81 -7.32
N ASP A 88 -15.66 -7.97 -6.01
CA ASP A 88 -15.25 -9.21 -5.35
C ASP A 88 -13.96 -9.83 -5.91
N MET A 89 -12.97 -9.00 -6.20
CA MET A 89 -11.68 -9.43 -6.70
C MET A 89 -10.76 -9.85 -5.56
N ALA A 90 -10.20 -11.06 -5.64
CA ALA A 90 -9.16 -11.53 -4.73
C ALA A 90 -7.82 -10.84 -5.11
N GLY A 91 -7.56 -9.70 -4.50
CA GLY A 91 -6.36 -8.94 -4.78
C GLY A 91 -6.18 -7.79 -3.80
N ALA A 92 -5.02 -7.18 -3.89
CA ALA A 92 -4.67 -6.01 -3.08
C ALA A 92 -3.69 -5.11 -3.83
N SER A 93 -3.66 -3.85 -3.43
CA SER A 93 -2.64 -2.89 -3.89
C SER A 93 -1.82 -2.37 -2.72
N ILE A 94 -0.57 -2.03 -3.01
CA ILE A 94 0.35 -1.36 -2.09
C ILE A 94 0.73 -0.03 -2.70
N THR A 95 0.49 1.04 -1.94
CA THR A 95 0.87 2.39 -2.33
C THR A 95 1.85 2.95 -1.30
N VAL A 96 2.94 3.53 -1.77
CA VAL A 96 3.91 4.27 -0.95
C VAL A 96 3.91 5.71 -1.44
N SER A 97 3.61 6.64 -0.56
CA SER A 97 3.60 8.07 -0.86
C SER A 97 4.62 8.80 -0.01
N LEU A 98 5.48 9.59 -0.64
CA LEU A 98 6.38 10.48 0.09
C LEU A 98 5.58 11.55 0.82
N LEU A 99 5.98 11.85 2.06
CA LEU A 99 5.44 12.94 2.85
C LEU A 99 6.31 14.17 2.67
N GLU A 100 5.77 15.17 2.00
CA GLU A 100 6.44 16.44 1.74
C GLU A 100 5.62 17.61 2.29
N GLY A 101 6.31 18.66 2.77
CA GLY A 101 5.67 19.87 3.27
C GLY A 101 4.61 19.58 4.35
N ASP A 102 3.39 20.05 4.13
CA ASP A 102 2.25 19.91 5.04
C ASP A 102 1.47 18.59 4.91
N ALA A 103 1.95 17.61 4.15
CA ALA A 103 1.20 16.38 3.84
C ALA A 103 0.75 15.61 5.10
N THR A 104 1.60 15.53 6.13
CA THR A 104 1.22 14.90 7.41
C THR A 104 0.07 15.63 8.09
N ARG A 105 0.07 16.96 8.09
CA ARG A 105 -1.02 17.78 8.65
C ARG A 105 -2.33 17.54 7.91
N TYR A 106 -2.29 17.45 6.59
CA TYR A 106 -3.49 17.15 5.79
C TYR A 106 -3.97 15.72 6.00
N TRP A 107 -3.04 14.76 6.10
CA TRP A 107 -3.40 13.37 6.41
C TRP A 107 -4.09 13.23 7.77
N ASP A 108 -3.61 13.94 8.79
CA ASP A 108 -4.12 13.89 10.16
C ASP A 108 -5.40 14.71 10.35
N ALA A 109 -5.78 15.51 9.38
CA ALA A 109 -7.00 16.34 9.46
C ALA A 109 -8.25 15.44 9.56
N PRO A 110 -9.30 15.92 10.25
CA PRO A 110 -10.55 15.17 10.38
C PRO A 110 -11.16 14.85 9.01
N VAL A 111 -11.61 13.60 8.87
CA VAL A 111 -12.23 13.09 7.64
C VAL A 111 -13.58 12.47 7.94
N HIS A 112 -14.58 12.83 7.13
CA HIS A 112 -15.89 12.21 7.18
C HIS A 112 -16.42 12.00 5.75
N THR A 113 -16.21 10.81 5.23
CA THR A 113 -16.72 10.38 3.93
C THR A 113 -17.50 9.07 4.07
N ALA A 114 -18.09 8.58 2.99
CA ALA A 114 -18.78 7.29 2.98
C ALA A 114 -17.85 6.11 3.30
N ALA A 115 -16.58 6.21 2.92
CA ALA A 115 -15.61 5.11 3.03
C ALA A 115 -14.63 5.27 4.19
N LEU A 116 -14.44 6.48 4.70
CA LEU A 116 -13.40 6.77 5.69
C LEU A 116 -13.87 7.81 6.69
N ARG A 117 -13.64 7.53 7.97
CA ARG A 117 -13.97 8.45 9.06
C ARG A 117 -12.93 8.38 10.16
N TRP A 118 -12.34 9.53 10.52
CA TRP A 118 -11.55 9.70 11.72
C TRP A 118 -11.56 11.16 12.21
N GLY A 119 -11.29 11.37 13.50
CA GLY A 119 -11.22 12.71 14.11
C GLY A 119 -12.56 13.44 14.21
N VAL A 120 -13.64 12.77 13.89
CA VAL A 120 -15.02 13.29 13.95
C VAL A 120 -16.01 12.25 14.44
#